data_12e79d8a4420cfada6b73eed477f394d
#
_entry.id   12e79d8a4420cfada6b73eed477f394d
#
_cell.length_a   1.000
_cell.length_b   1.000
_cell.length_c   1.000
_cell.angle_alpha   90.00
_cell.angle_beta   90.00
_cell.angle_gamma   90.00
#
_symmetry.space_group_name_H-M   'P 1'
#
loop_
_entity.id
_entity.type
_entity.pdbx_description
1 polymer ?
#
loop_
_entity_poly.entity_id
_entity_poly.type
_entity_poly.pdbx_seq_one_letter_code
_entity_poly.pdbx_strand_id
1 'polypeptide(L)'
;KDGLILVNGKKVKANYKLNEGDQIDVEVPDPEPLDIAAENIPLDILYEDEDILIVNKPKGMVVHPSPGHPDHTLVNAILYHCGEHLSGINGVIRPGIVHRIDMNTTGSLLICKNDHAHQILAEQLKEHSITRRYHAIVHGSLKADTGTVNASIGRHPTDRKKMSTKALNGRHAVTHYRVLERLGNYTYIECELETGRTHQIRVHMASIGHPILGDDVYGPAKCPFHLEGQTLHAKILGITHPATGEYMEFDAPLPEYFMKLLSTLRQKK
;
A
#
# COMPACT_ATOMS: atom_id res chain seq x y z
N LYS A 1 2.95 -28.91 4.50
CA LYS A 1 3.99 -29.69 5.23
C LYS A 1 3.41 -30.39 6.45
N ASP A 2 2.30 -29.92 6.98
CA ASP A 2 1.74 -30.29 8.28
C ASP A 2 0.80 -31.52 8.24
N GLY A 3 0.68 -32.17 7.08
CA GLY A 3 -0.16 -33.36 6.92
C GLY A 3 -1.65 -33.12 6.79
N LEU A 4 -2.06 -31.89 6.56
CA LEU A 4 -3.46 -31.47 6.36
C LEU A 4 -4.08 -31.96 5.05
N ILE A 5 -3.27 -32.50 4.14
CA ILE A 5 -3.72 -33.09 2.89
C ILE A 5 -3.19 -34.51 2.80
N LEU A 6 -4.10 -35.48 2.69
CA LEU A 6 -3.79 -36.86 2.45
C LEU A 6 -4.30 -37.28 1.07
N VAL A 7 -3.58 -38.15 0.41
CA VAL A 7 -4.05 -38.81 -0.81
C VAL A 7 -4.08 -40.31 -0.54
N ASN A 8 -5.26 -40.90 -0.69
CA ASN A 8 -5.52 -42.30 -0.34
C ASN A 8 -5.08 -42.62 1.12
N GLY A 9 -5.41 -41.70 2.06
CA GLY A 9 -5.06 -41.80 3.48
C GLY A 9 -3.57 -41.63 3.82
N LYS A 10 -2.71 -41.23 2.87
CA LYS A 10 -1.27 -41.07 3.08
C LYS A 10 -0.79 -39.62 2.85
N LYS A 11 0.15 -39.17 3.67
CA LYS A 11 0.82 -37.87 3.46
C LYS A 11 1.63 -37.91 2.16
N VAL A 12 1.44 -36.91 1.31
CA VAL A 12 2.15 -36.77 0.02
C VAL A 12 2.97 -35.50 -0.05
N LYS A 13 3.96 -35.46 -0.93
CA LYS A 13 4.74 -34.23 -1.18
C LYS A 13 3.90 -33.23 -1.96
N ALA A 14 4.17 -31.91 -1.82
CA ALA A 14 3.45 -30.85 -2.48
C ALA A 14 3.45 -30.92 -4.04
N ASN A 15 4.39 -31.65 -4.60
CA ASN A 15 4.50 -31.89 -6.05
C ASN A 15 4.00 -33.27 -6.47
N TYR A 16 3.26 -33.97 -5.62
CA TYR A 16 2.60 -35.25 -5.97
C TYR A 16 1.64 -35.01 -7.13
N LYS A 17 1.73 -35.88 -8.16
CA LYS A 17 0.81 -35.85 -9.30
C LYS A 17 -0.37 -36.76 -9.00
N LEU A 18 -1.54 -36.17 -8.96
CA LEU A 18 -2.80 -36.90 -8.76
C LEU A 18 -3.10 -37.78 -9.97
N ASN A 19 -3.60 -38.96 -9.70
CA ASN A 19 -4.15 -39.87 -10.70
C ASN A 19 -5.68 -39.88 -10.65
N GLU A 20 -6.32 -40.30 -11.74
CA GLU A 20 -7.76 -40.49 -11.76
C GLU A 20 -8.15 -41.58 -10.73
N GLY A 21 -9.11 -41.23 -9.85
CA GLY A 21 -9.56 -42.12 -8.76
C GLY A 21 -8.82 -41.91 -7.43
N ASP A 22 -7.84 -41.02 -7.34
CA ASP A 22 -7.24 -40.68 -6.04
C ASP A 22 -8.26 -39.98 -5.13
N GLN A 23 -8.39 -40.49 -3.90
CA GLN A 23 -9.20 -39.86 -2.86
C GLN A 23 -8.33 -38.82 -2.13
N ILE A 24 -8.83 -37.58 -2.04
CA ILE A 24 -8.13 -36.47 -1.37
C ILE A 24 -8.89 -36.11 -0.11
N ASP A 25 -8.24 -36.30 1.04
CA ASP A 25 -8.76 -35.85 2.33
C ASP A 25 -8.04 -34.55 2.71
N VAL A 26 -8.80 -33.51 2.99
CA VAL A 26 -8.30 -32.19 3.38
C VAL A 26 -8.83 -31.86 4.76
N GLU A 27 -7.93 -31.76 5.71
CA GLU A 27 -8.23 -31.20 7.03
C GLU A 27 -8.00 -29.70 6.99
N VAL A 28 -9.06 -28.90 7.12
CA VAL A 28 -8.98 -27.46 7.26
C VAL A 28 -8.99 -27.15 8.74
N PRO A 29 -7.84 -26.73 9.34
CA PRO A 29 -7.84 -26.36 10.74
C PRO A 29 -8.77 -25.16 10.96
N ASP A 30 -9.42 -25.12 12.11
CA ASP A 30 -10.17 -23.94 12.51
C ASP A 30 -9.24 -22.71 12.47
N PRO A 31 -9.73 -21.56 12.01
CA PRO A 31 -8.95 -20.33 12.03
C PRO A 31 -8.52 -20.07 13.48
N GLU A 32 -7.22 -20.04 13.74
CA GLU A 32 -6.75 -19.53 15.03
C GLU A 32 -7.27 -18.09 15.18
N PRO A 33 -7.91 -17.75 16.31
CA PRO A 33 -8.28 -16.36 16.56
C PRO A 33 -7.02 -15.53 16.53
N LEU A 34 -6.85 -14.70 15.51
CA LEU A 34 -5.80 -13.69 15.48
C LEU A 34 -6.23 -12.61 16.48
N ASP A 35 -5.82 -12.77 17.71
CA ASP A 35 -5.94 -11.72 18.74
C ASP A 35 -4.85 -10.67 18.44
N ILE A 36 -5.25 -9.60 17.76
CA ILE A 36 -4.33 -8.50 17.46
C ILE A 36 -4.33 -7.60 18.70
N ALA A 37 -3.23 -7.60 19.42
CA ALA A 37 -3.07 -6.77 20.61
C ALA A 37 -3.12 -5.27 20.27
N ALA A 38 -3.85 -4.51 21.05
CA ALA A 38 -3.79 -3.05 21.03
C ALA A 38 -2.44 -2.58 21.59
N GLU A 39 -1.73 -1.72 20.88
CA GLU A 39 -0.41 -1.22 21.30
C GLU A 39 -0.40 0.31 21.35
N ASN A 40 0.14 0.87 22.44
CA ASN A 40 0.30 2.31 22.62
C ASN A 40 1.44 2.85 21.74
N ILE A 41 1.18 2.92 20.42
CA ILE A 41 2.08 3.50 19.44
C ILE A 41 1.55 4.89 19.08
N PRO A 42 2.35 5.97 19.21
CA PRO A 42 1.93 7.32 18.86
C PRO A 42 1.49 7.41 17.39
N LEU A 43 0.35 8.05 17.15
CA LEU A 43 -0.19 8.35 15.83
C LEU A 43 -0.04 9.84 15.53
N ASP A 44 0.46 10.15 14.33
CA ASP A 44 0.41 11.51 13.77
C ASP A 44 -0.94 11.68 13.07
N ILE A 45 -1.90 12.30 13.78
CA ILE A 45 -3.30 12.44 13.34
C ILE A 45 -3.45 13.75 12.57
N LEU A 46 -3.91 13.64 11.31
CA LEU A 46 -4.23 14.78 10.46
C LEU A 46 -5.66 15.27 10.65
N TYR A 47 -6.57 14.34 10.91
CA TYR A 47 -7.98 14.63 11.17
C TYR A 47 -8.64 13.47 11.91
N GLU A 48 -9.58 13.76 12.77
CA GLU A 48 -10.42 12.76 13.44
C GLU A 48 -11.80 13.34 13.79
N ASP A 49 -12.84 12.51 13.58
CA ASP A 49 -14.19 12.75 14.08
C ASP A 49 -14.84 11.41 14.52
N GLU A 50 -16.18 11.34 14.55
CA GLU A 50 -16.90 10.13 14.96
C GLU A 50 -16.88 9.03 13.89
N ASP A 51 -16.68 9.36 12.61
CA ASP A 51 -16.77 8.46 11.46
C ASP A 51 -15.41 8.02 10.94
N ILE A 52 -14.44 8.92 10.89
CA ILE A 52 -13.15 8.71 10.24
C ILE A 52 -11.97 9.17 11.10
N LEU A 53 -10.83 8.53 10.84
CA LEU A 53 -9.54 8.94 11.35
C LEU A 53 -8.56 8.98 10.16
N ILE A 54 -7.88 10.11 9.94
CA ILE A 54 -6.83 10.27 8.93
C ILE A 54 -5.49 10.39 9.65
N VAL A 55 -4.57 9.48 9.35
CA VAL A 55 -3.23 9.48 9.94
C VAL A 55 -2.15 9.74 8.91
N ASN A 56 -1.09 10.41 9.31
CA ASN A 56 0.16 10.53 8.56
C ASN A 56 1.06 9.33 8.91
N LYS A 57 0.94 8.23 8.15
CA LYS A 57 1.68 7.01 8.44
C LYS A 57 3.20 7.22 8.31
N PRO A 58 3.98 6.87 9.31
CA PRO A 58 5.45 6.96 9.22
C PRO A 58 6.05 5.90 8.28
N LYS A 59 7.29 6.10 7.91
CA LYS A 59 8.11 5.12 7.19
C LYS A 59 8.41 3.90 8.08
N GLY A 60 8.52 2.73 7.48
CA GLY A 60 8.84 1.47 8.20
C GLY A 60 7.67 0.78 8.89
N MET A 61 6.49 1.44 8.97
CA MET A 61 5.30 0.86 9.58
C MET A 61 4.44 0.15 8.54
N VAL A 62 4.15 -1.15 8.74
CA VAL A 62 3.14 -1.88 7.97
C VAL A 62 1.73 -1.52 8.45
N VAL A 63 0.75 -1.59 7.55
CA VAL A 63 -0.63 -1.22 7.90
C VAL A 63 -1.30 -2.26 8.79
N HIS A 64 -1.14 -3.54 8.49
CA HIS A 64 -1.78 -4.63 9.23
C HIS A 64 -0.82 -5.82 9.40
N PRO A 65 -1.03 -6.66 10.42
CA PRO A 65 -0.19 -7.82 10.67
C PRO A 65 -0.02 -8.72 9.44
N SER A 66 1.19 -9.20 9.25
CA SER A 66 1.56 -10.05 8.12
C SER A 66 2.77 -10.92 8.49
N PRO A 67 3.07 -12.00 7.74
CA PRO A 67 4.27 -12.80 7.99
C PRO A 67 5.53 -11.94 8.04
N GLY A 68 6.25 -11.98 9.16
CA GLY A 68 7.43 -11.14 9.46
C GLY A 68 7.13 -9.82 10.19
N HIS A 69 5.86 -9.45 10.32
CA HIS A 69 5.39 -8.25 11.06
C HIS A 69 4.09 -8.60 11.78
N PRO A 70 4.13 -9.41 12.85
CA PRO A 70 2.91 -9.85 13.57
C PRO A 70 2.31 -8.74 14.44
N ASP A 71 3.11 -7.78 14.85
CA ASP A 71 2.85 -6.70 15.77
C ASP A 71 3.46 -5.37 15.29
N HIS A 72 3.35 -4.31 16.10
CA HIS A 72 3.89 -2.96 15.81
C HIS A 72 3.38 -2.40 14.48
N THR A 73 2.14 -2.74 14.11
CA THR A 73 1.51 -2.29 12.87
C THR A 73 0.58 -1.09 13.15
N LEU A 74 0.14 -0.44 12.08
CA LEU A 74 -0.85 0.63 12.24
C LEU A 74 -2.14 0.11 12.88
N VAL A 75 -2.57 -1.13 12.57
CA VAL A 75 -3.75 -1.74 13.19
C VAL A 75 -3.59 -1.87 14.69
N ASN A 76 -2.41 -2.27 15.20
CA ASN A 76 -2.16 -2.32 16.66
C ASN A 76 -2.31 -0.92 17.30
N ALA A 77 -1.81 0.13 16.62
CA ALA A 77 -1.91 1.50 17.09
C ALA A 77 -3.36 2.04 17.11
N ILE A 78 -4.12 1.81 16.04
CA ILE A 78 -5.51 2.28 15.95
C ILE A 78 -6.44 1.51 16.88
N LEU A 79 -6.19 0.23 17.15
CA LEU A 79 -6.90 -0.54 18.17
C LEU A 79 -6.72 0.08 19.56
N TYR A 80 -5.51 0.53 19.89
CA TYR A 80 -5.25 1.22 21.14
C TYR A 80 -5.94 2.61 21.21
N HIS A 81 -5.85 3.37 20.11
CA HIS A 81 -6.38 4.73 20.05
C HIS A 81 -7.90 4.78 20.00
N CYS A 82 -8.54 3.97 19.17
CA CYS A 82 -9.98 3.99 18.94
C CYS A 82 -10.75 3.02 19.85
N GLY A 83 -10.09 2.01 20.43
CA GLY A 83 -10.75 0.99 21.25
C GLY A 83 -11.86 0.26 20.47
N GLU A 84 -13.07 0.27 21.01
CA GLU A 84 -14.26 -0.34 20.40
C GLU A 84 -14.83 0.48 19.23
N HIS A 85 -14.35 1.70 19.01
CA HIS A 85 -14.78 2.59 17.92
C HIS A 85 -13.98 2.32 16.65
N LEU A 86 -14.11 1.12 16.08
CA LEU A 86 -13.57 0.74 14.79
C LEU A 86 -14.56 -0.12 14.03
N SER A 87 -14.63 0.06 12.71
CA SER A 87 -15.43 -0.81 11.86
C SER A 87 -14.94 -2.25 11.90
N GLY A 88 -15.84 -3.20 12.13
CA GLY A 88 -15.58 -4.64 12.14
C GLY A 88 -15.72 -5.33 10.80
N ILE A 89 -16.10 -4.64 9.72
CA ILE A 89 -16.47 -5.27 8.43
C ILE A 89 -15.37 -6.17 7.86
N ASN A 90 -14.09 -5.78 7.97
CA ASN A 90 -12.96 -6.60 7.50
C ASN A 90 -12.43 -7.57 8.57
N GLY A 91 -13.22 -7.81 9.62
CA GLY A 91 -12.90 -8.73 10.71
C GLY A 91 -11.74 -8.27 11.58
N VAL A 92 -11.30 -9.15 12.48
CA VAL A 92 -10.28 -8.84 13.50
C VAL A 92 -8.94 -8.43 12.90
N ILE A 93 -8.60 -8.91 11.70
CA ILE A 93 -7.27 -8.67 11.10
C ILE A 93 -7.11 -7.26 10.54
N ARG A 94 -8.20 -6.58 10.16
CA ARG A 94 -8.17 -5.28 9.47
C ARG A 94 -9.30 -4.36 9.90
N PRO A 95 -9.52 -4.16 11.20
CA PRO A 95 -10.60 -3.31 11.67
C PRO A 95 -10.39 -1.88 11.12
N GLY A 96 -11.44 -1.29 10.57
CA GLY A 96 -11.42 0.06 10.03
C GLY A 96 -10.59 0.30 8.75
N ILE A 97 -9.88 -0.69 8.22
CA ILE A 97 -8.96 -0.53 7.09
C ILE A 97 -9.68 -0.78 5.76
N VAL A 98 -9.86 0.27 4.96
CA VAL A 98 -10.45 0.21 3.60
C VAL A 98 -9.39 0.23 2.49
N HIS A 99 -8.22 0.79 2.74
CA HIS A 99 -7.09 0.81 1.80
C HIS A 99 -5.75 0.70 2.53
N ARG A 100 -4.67 0.60 1.76
CA ARG A 100 -3.33 0.47 2.34
C ARG A 100 -2.28 1.14 1.48
N ILE A 101 -1.19 1.55 2.13
CA ILE A 101 0.07 1.96 1.49
C ILE A 101 1.20 1.03 1.95
N ASP A 102 2.29 0.98 1.20
CA ASP A 102 3.41 0.08 1.51
C ASP A 102 4.14 0.48 2.80
N MET A 103 4.88 -0.44 3.40
CA MET A 103 5.63 -0.24 4.64
C MET A 103 6.49 1.04 4.60
N ASN A 104 7.26 1.23 3.54
CA ASN A 104 8.15 2.38 3.37
C ASN A 104 7.51 3.57 2.64
N THR A 105 6.23 3.51 2.30
CA THR A 105 5.46 4.67 1.84
C THR A 105 4.90 5.41 3.05
N THR A 106 5.13 6.71 3.09
CA THR A 106 4.65 7.61 4.16
C THR A 106 3.38 8.33 3.72
N GLY A 107 2.70 9.01 4.65
CA GLY A 107 1.62 9.95 4.35
C GLY A 107 0.23 9.48 4.69
N SER A 108 -0.76 10.18 4.15
CA SER A 108 -2.16 10.05 4.55
C SER A 108 -2.75 8.66 4.32
N LEU A 109 -3.41 8.14 5.35
CA LEU A 109 -4.14 6.88 5.32
C LEU A 109 -5.45 7.05 6.09
N LEU A 110 -6.54 6.57 5.46
CA LEU A 110 -7.90 6.63 5.98
C LEU A 110 -8.24 5.39 6.79
N ILE A 111 -8.83 5.61 7.96
CA ILE A 111 -9.39 4.60 8.85
C ILE A 111 -10.88 4.91 9.06
N CYS A 112 -11.73 3.90 9.05
CA CYS A 112 -13.16 4.00 9.33
C CYS A 112 -13.44 3.60 10.77
N LYS A 113 -14.06 4.50 11.55
CA LYS A 113 -14.35 4.28 12.97
C LYS A 113 -15.65 3.51 13.19
N ASN A 114 -16.51 3.42 12.19
CA ASN A 114 -17.76 2.64 12.24
C ASN A 114 -18.07 1.97 10.90
N ASP A 115 -19.03 1.05 10.92
CA ASP A 115 -19.40 0.23 9.76
C ASP A 115 -20.10 1.05 8.67
N HIS A 116 -20.84 2.09 9.03
CA HIS A 116 -21.50 2.99 8.07
C HIS A 116 -20.46 3.74 7.22
N ALA A 117 -19.48 4.38 7.87
CA ALA A 117 -18.37 5.03 7.20
C ALA A 117 -17.58 4.06 6.32
N HIS A 118 -17.35 2.84 6.81
CA HIS A 118 -16.63 1.81 6.08
C HIS A 118 -17.33 1.44 4.76
N GLN A 119 -18.64 1.20 4.80
CA GLN A 119 -19.41 0.83 3.61
C GLN A 119 -19.37 1.93 2.54
N ILE A 120 -19.61 3.18 2.94
CA ILE A 120 -19.63 4.33 2.03
C ILE A 120 -18.23 4.57 1.42
N LEU A 121 -17.17 4.56 2.25
CA LEU A 121 -15.81 4.82 1.78
C LEU A 121 -15.23 3.65 0.97
N ALA A 122 -15.64 2.42 1.24
CA ALA A 122 -15.29 1.28 0.40
C ALA A 122 -15.95 1.38 -0.99
N GLU A 123 -17.19 1.86 -1.08
CA GLU A 123 -17.84 2.11 -2.38
C GLU A 123 -17.17 3.27 -3.13
N GLN A 124 -16.83 4.38 -2.47
CA GLN A 124 -16.06 5.46 -3.08
C GLN A 124 -14.71 4.97 -3.64
N LEU A 125 -14.02 4.05 -2.93
CA LEU A 125 -12.79 3.44 -3.44
C LEU A 125 -13.02 2.56 -4.66
N LYS A 126 -14.13 1.85 -4.71
CA LYS A 126 -14.52 0.97 -5.82
C LYS A 126 -14.94 1.78 -7.04
N GLU A 127 -15.65 2.89 -6.85
CA GLU A 127 -16.04 3.85 -7.88
C GLU A 127 -14.90 4.77 -8.31
N HIS A 128 -13.73 4.69 -7.65
CA HIS A 128 -12.56 5.53 -7.91
C HIS A 128 -12.81 7.03 -7.69
N SER A 129 -13.76 7.39 -6.83
CA SER A 129 -14.10 8.79 -6.50
C SER A 129 -13.20 9.39 -5.40
N ILE A 130 -12.38 8.59 -4.71
CA ILE A 130 -11.40 9.06 -3.73
C ILE A 130 -10.17 9.63 -4.44
N THR A 131 -9.86 10.89 -4.20
CA THR A 131 -8.62 11.52 -4.68
C THR A 131 -7.42 10.97 -3.92
N ARG A 132 -6.42 10.47 -4.64
CA ARG A 132 -5.17 9.94 -4.07
C ARG A 132 -4.00 10.47 -4.85
N ARG A 133 -3.37 11.55 -4.34
CA ARG A 133 -2.17 12.13 -4.95
C ARG A 133 -0.94 11.85 -4.10
N TYR A 134 0.09 11.37 -4.75
CA TYR A 134 1.35 10.98 -4.16
C TYR A 134 2.48 11.83 -4.69
N HIS A 135 3.42 12.19 -3.83
CA HIS A 135 4.68 12.78 -4.24
C HIS A 135 5.78 11.73 -4.28
N ALA A 136 6.60 11.74 -5.32
CA ALA A 136 7.71 10.81 -5.48
C ALA A 136 8.93 11.48 -6.11
N ILE A 137 10.12 10.94 -5.82
CA ILE A 137 11.32 11.25 -6.58
C ILE A 137 11.69 10.01 -7.38
N VAL A 138 11.86 10.17 -8.69
CA VAL A 138 12.19 9.07 -9.61
C VAL A 138 13.56 9.26 -10.24
N HIS A 139 14.17 8.16 -10.66
CA HIS A 139 15.41 8.18 -11.43
C HIS A 139 15.19 8.71 -12.85
N GLY A 140 16.16 9.43 -13.34
CA GLY A 140 16.17 10.00 -14.69
C GLY A 140 15.38 11.30 -14.81
N SER A 141 15.55 11.97 -15.94
CA SER A 141 14.79 13.18 -16.29
C SER A 141 13.63 12.81 -17.20
N LEU A 142 12.40 12.95 -16.71
CA LEU A 142 11.18 12.78 -17.51
C LEU A 142 11.11 13.88 -18.58
N LYS A 143 10.95 13.50 -19.86
CA LYS A 143 10.91 14.47 -20.97
C LYS A 143 9.59 15.24 -21.01
N ALA A 144 8.46 14.52 -20.85
CA ALA A 144 7.14 15.11 -20.81
C ALA A 144 6.79 15.63 -19.41
N ASP A 145 6.08 16.75 -19.32
CA ASP A 145 5.65 17.35 -18.06
C ASP A 145 4.52 16.56 -17.39
N THR A 146 3.75 15.84 -18.19
CA THR A 146 2.66 14.98 -17.72
C THR A 146 2.67 13.67 -18.51
N GLY A 147 2.06 12.64 -17.93
CA GLY A 147 1.86 11.39 -18.63
C GLY A 147 0.94 10.43 -17.87
N THR A 148 0.54 9.38 -18.55
CA THR A 148 -0.34 8.34 -18.01
C THR A 148 0.29 6.98 -18.27
N VAL A 149 0.41 6.17 -17.23
CA VAL A 149 0.78 4.77 -17.34
C VAL A 149 -0.49 3.95 -17.13
N ASN A 150 -1.01 3.40 -18.23
CA ASN A 150 -2.17 2.51 -18.23
C ASN A 150 -1.67 1.09 -18.56
N ALA A 151 -1.38 0.31 -17.54
CA ALA A 151 -0.83 -1.03 -17.69
C ALA A 151 -1.31 -1.94 -16.55
N SER A 152 -1.87 -3.09 -16.89
CA SER A 152 -2.35 -4.04 -15.89
C SER A 152 -1.22 -4.54 -14.99
N ILE A 153 -1.51 -4.72 -13.71
CA ILE A 153 -0.54 -5.18 -12.69
C ILE A 153 -0.97 -6.52 -12.11
N GLY A 154 -0.05 -7.47 -12.08
CA GLY A 154 -0.23 -8.78 -11.46
C GLY A 154 1.04 -9.25 -10.76
N ARG A 155 1.00 -10.42 -10.13
CA ARG A 155 2.17 -11.03 -9.49
C ARG A 155 3.26 -11.33 -10.52
N HIS A 156 4.51 -11.03 -10.17
CA HIS A 156 5.64 -11.41 -11.01
C HIS A 156 5.73 -12.95 -11.11
N PRO A 157 5.95 -13.53 -12.29
CA PRO A 157 5.84 -14.98 -12.49
C PRO A 157 6.82 -15.81 -11.64
N THR A 158 8.00 -15.28 -11.35
CA THR A 158 9.07 -15.99 -10.64
C THR A 158 9.47 -15.36 -9.30
N ASP A 159 9.28 -14.06 -9.12
CA ASP A 159 9.66 -13.34 -7.90
C ASP A 159 8.41 -12.95 -7.09
N ARG A 160 8.15 -13.70 -6.00
CA ARG A 160 6.97 -13.50 -5.15
C ARG A 160 6.92 -12.13 -4.44
N LYS A 161 8.04 -11.42 -4.31
CA LYS A 161 8.12 -10.09 -3.71
C LYS A 161 7.72 -8.99 -4.68
N LYS A 162 7.71 -9.28 -5.99
CA LYS A 162 7.46 -8.31 -7.06
C LYS A 162 6.05 -8.41 -7.64
N MET A 163 5.59 -7.26 -8.09
CA MET A 163 4.48 -7.13 -9.05
C MET A 163 5.06 -6.82 -10.43
N SER A 164 4.27 -7.00 -11.49
CA SER A 164 4.74 -6.80 -12.86
C SER A 164 3.61 -6.31 -13.76
N THR A 165 3.92 -5.42 -14.69
CA THR A 165 3.02 -5.05 -15.79
C THR A 165 2.95 -6.11 -16.90
N LYS A 166 3.81 -7.15 -16.84
CA LYS A 166 3.87 -8.26 -17.81
C LYS A 166 3.22 -9.54 -17.26
N ALA A 167 2.47 -9.47 -16.17
CA ALA A 167 1.80 -10.62 -15.59
C ALA A 167 0.60 -11.06 -16.45
N LEU A 168 0.44 -12.38 -16.67
CA LEU A 168 -0.65 -12.95 -17.47
C LEU A 168 -2.04 -12.61 -16.92
N ASN A 169 -2.20 -12.59 -15.58
CA ASN A 169 -3.45 -12.29 -14.88
C ASN A 169 -3.40 -10.93 -14.19
N GLY A 170 -2.88 -9.90 -14.88
CA GLY A 170 -2.83 -8.54 -14.37
C GLY A 170 -4.22 -7.92 -14.27
N ARG A 171 -4.44 -7.14 -13.21
CA ARG A 171 -5.64 -6.32 -13.02
C ARG A 171 -5.39 -4.93 -13.60
N HIS A 172 -6.38 -4.35 -14.25
CA HIS A 172 -6.32 -2.99 -14.79
C HIS A 172 -5.80 -1.99 -13.74
N ALA A 173 -4.86 -1.14 -14.16
CA ALA A 173 -4.24 -0.13 -13.32
C ALA A 173 -3.87 1.11 -14.13
N VAL A 174 -4.19 2.29 -13.58
CA VAL A 174 -3.91 3.59 -14.21
C VAL A 174 -3.28 4.52 -13.18
N THR A 175 -2.14 5.11 -13.56
CA THR A 175 -1.43 6.14 -12.81
C THR A 175 -1.16 7.32 -13.73
N HIS A 176 -1.64 8.49 -13.37
CA HIS A 176 -1.26 9.75 -14.00
C HIS A 176 -0.06 10.34 -13.25
N TYR A 177 0.86 10.99 -13.96
CA TYR A 177 1.93 11.73 -13.30
C TYR A 177 2.09 13.12 -13.88
N ARG A 178 2.54 14.03 -13.05
CA ARG A 178 2.90 15.40 -13.39
C ARG A 178 4.27 15.72 -12.80
N VAL A 179 5.15 16.28 -13.62
CA VAL A 179 6.46 16.76 -13.19
C VAL A 179 6.29 18.01 -12.35
N LEU A 180 6.79 17.99 -11.14
CA LEU A 180 6.85 19.16 -10.26
C LEU A 180 8.19 19.88 -10.42
N GLU A 181 9.29 19.12 -10.50
CA GLU A 181 10.63 19.70 -10.67
C GLU A 181 11.60 18.68 -11.30
N ARG A 182 12.45 19.11 -12.25
CA ARG A 182 13.56 18.33 -12.78
C ARG A 182 14.84 18.63 -12.00
N LEU A 183 15.50 17.61 -11.48
CA LEU A 183 16.62 17.67 -10.55
C LEU A 183 17.84 16.95 -11.12
N GLY A 184 18.28 17.35 -12.32
CA GLY A 184 19.38 16.71 -13.03
C GLY A 184 19.05 15.25 -13.43
N ASN A 185 19.70 14.28 -12.79
CA ASN A 185 19.47 12.86 -13.01
C ASN A 185 18.23 12.31 -12.29
N TYR A 186 17.41 13.16 -11.71
CA TYR A 186 16.19 12.80 -10.98
C TYR A 186 15.04 13.72 -11.36
N THR A 187 13.80 13.26 -11.09
CA THR A 187 12.61 14.08 -11.28
C THR A 187 11.71 13.96 -10.05
N TYR A 188 11.28 15.09 -9.52
CA TYR A 188 10.25 15.18 -8.50
C TYR A 188 8.90 15.25 -9.19
N ILE A 189 8.00 14.33 -8.86
CA ILE A 189 6.70 14.17 -9.51
C ILE A 189 5.57 14.08 -8.52
N GLU A 190 4.39 14.44 -8.96
CA GLU A 190 3.11 14.06 -8.37
C GLU A 190 2.50 12.92 -9.20
N CYS A 191 1.98 11.91 -8.52
CA CYS A 191 1.24 10.82 -9.13
C CYS A 191 -0.21 10.83 -8.62
N GLU A 192 -1.18 10.75 -9.52
CA GLU A 192 -2.60 10.60 -9.19
C GLU A 192 -3.09 9.21 -9.61
N LEU A 193 -3.83 8.56 -8.72
CA LEU A 193 -4.27 7.18 -8.90
C LEU A 193 -5.76 7.08 -9.24
N GLU A 194 -6.10 6.48 -10.39
CA GLU A 194 -7.46 5.97 -10.60
C GLU A 194 -7.68 4.66 -9.85
N THR A 195 -6.72 3.76 -9.87
CA THR A 195 -6.76 2.44 -9.24
C THR A 195 -5.76 2.33 -8.08
N GLY A 196 -5.90 1.33 -7.21
CA GLY A 196 -5.00 1.12 -6.06
C GLY A 196 -4.46 -0.31 -6.00
N ARG A 197 -3.61 -0.72 -6.97
CA ARG A 197 -2.99 -2.06 -6.95
C ARG A 197 -1.73 -2.07 -6.11
N THR A 198 -1.39 -3.23 -5.60
CA THR A 198 -0.14 -3.42 -4.82
C THR A 198 1.07 -2.90 -5.58
N HIS A 199 1.88 -2.05 -4.95
CA HIS A 199 3.08 -1.42 -5.51
C HIS A 199 2.82 -0.60 -6.80
N GLN A 200 1.59 -0.14 -7.07
CA GLN A 200 1.20 0.38 -8.38
C GLN A 200 2.12 1.47 -8.91
N ILE A 201 2.34 2.57 -8.17
CA ILE A 201 3.20 3.67 -8.62
C ILE A 201 4.63 3.17 -8.85
N ARG A 202 5.14 2.33 -7.94
CA ARG A 202 6.48 1.74 -8.00
C ARG A 202 6.71 0.94 -9.27
N VAL A 203 5.76 0.04 -9.58
CA VAL A 203 5.80 -0.81 -10.78
C VAL A 203 5.62 0.02 -12.06
N HIS A 204 4.64 0.93 -12.07
CA HIS A 204 4.37 1.78 -13.23
C HIS A 204 5.56 2.66 -13.60
N MET A 205 6.14 3.38 -12.63
CA MET A 205 7.29 4.24 -12.89
C MET A 205 8.51 3.43 -13.32
N ALA A 206 8.74 2.26 -12.72
CA ALA A 206 9.80 1.36 -13.15
C ALA A 206 9.57 0.83 -14.58
N SER A 207 8.32 0.54 -14.98
CA SER A 207 7.99 0.01 -16.31
C SER A 207 8.28 0.99 -17.45
N ILE A 208 8.28 2.30 -17.16
CA ILE A 208 8.63 3.36 -18.12
C ILE A 208 10.08 3.83 -17.98
N GLY A 209 10.92 3.11 -17.21
CA GLY A 209 12.35 3.40 -17.06
C GLY A 209 12.70 4.45 -16.00
N HIS A 210 11.74 4.87 -15.19
CA HIS A 210 11.89 5.87 -14.14
C HIS A 210 11.54 5.31 -12.76
N PRO A 211 12.24 4.27 -12.22
CA PRO A 211 11.92 3.72 -10.92
C PRO A 211 12.05 4.76 -9.81
N ILE A 212 11.32 4.55 -8.71
CA ILE A 212 11.36 5.48 -7.56
C ILE A 212 12.74 5.42 -6.89
N LEU A 213 13.28 6.56 -6.53
CA LEU A 213 14.55 6.67 -5.84
C LEU A 213 14.50 5.98 -4.47
N GLY A 214 15.47 5.11 -4.20
CA GLY A 214 15.55 4.31 -2.98
C GLY A 214 14.68 3.05 -2.98
N ASP A 215 13.95 2.75 -4.06
CA ASP A 215 13.17 1.52 -4.15
C ASP A 215 14.11 0.30 -4.30
N ASP A 216 14.15 -0.53 -3.27
CA ASP A 216 14.98 -1.73 -3.17
C ASP A 216 14.47 -2.92 -3.99
N VAL A 217 13.21 -2.85 -4.45
CA VAL A 217 12.56 -3.93 -5.22
C VAL A 217 12.61 -3.64 -6.72
N TYR A 218 12.33 -2.41 -7.14
CA TYR A 218 12.19 -2.01 -8.55
C TYR A 218 13.27 -1.05 -9.03
N GLY A 219 14.03 -0.46 -8.12
CA GLY A 219 15.10 0.48 -8.42
C GLY A 219 16.44 -0.19 -8.69
N PRO A 220 17.48 0.61 -9.00
CA PRO A 220 18.85 0.13 -9.10
C PRO A 220 19.35 -0.45 -7.78
N ALA A 221 20.20 -1.49 -7.85
CA ALA A 221 20.77 -2.15 -6.66
C ALA A 221 21.62 -1.22 -5.78
N LYS A 222 22.19 -0.15 -6.36
CA LYS A 222 22.96 0.87 -5.63
C LYS A 222 22.20 2.17 -5.64
N CYS A 223 21.84 2.66 -4.44
CA CYS A 223 21.32 4.00 -4.24
C CYS A 223 22.45 4.91 -3.75
N PRO A 224 22.70 6.07 -4.39
CA PRO A 224 23.76 6.99 -3.96
C PRO A 224 23.39 7.78 -2.69
N PHE A 225 22.21 7.59 -2.17
CA PHE A 225 21.71 8.20 -0.93
C PHE A 225 21.42 7.09 0.09
N HIS A 226 21.61 7.40 1.37
CA HIS A 226 21.24 6.50 2.47
C HIS A 226 19.73 6.53 2.68
N LEU A 227 19.00 5.77 1.85
CA LEU A 227 17.54 5.69 1.88
C LEU A 227 17.10 4.28 2.28
N GLU A 228 16.19 4.21 3.20
CA GLU A 228 15.51 2.98 3.62
C GLU A 228 14.20 2.84 2.81
N GLY A 229 14.28 2.25 1.61
CA GLY A 229 13.14 2.04 0.72
C GLY A 229 12.76 3.29 -0.10
N GLN A 230 11.67 3.17 -0.85
CA GLN A 230 11.20 4.14 -1.84
C GLN A 230 10.91 5.54 -1.28
N THR A 231 11.28 6.57 -2.03
CA THR A 231 10.91 7.97 -1.77
C THR A 231 9.53 8.25 -2.37
N LEU A 232 8.50 7.79 -1.67
CA LEU A 232 7.09 7.87 -2.06
C LEU A 232 6.25 8.29 -0.84
N HIS A 233 5.38 9.27 -1.04
CA HIS A 233 4.58 9.88 0.02
C HIS A 233 3.14 10.11 -0.45
N ALA A 234 2.15 9.58 0.28
CA ALA A 234 0.73 9.83 0.07
C ALA A 234 0.39 11.25 0.55
N LYS A 235 0.51 12.22 -0.38
CA LYS A 235 0.47 13.65 -0.09
C LYS A 235 -0.94 14.16 0.15
N ILE A 236 -1.87 13.85 -0.76
CA ILE A 236 -3.26 14.29 -0.67
C ILE A 236 -4.19 13.09 -0.67
N LEU A 237 -5.12 13.11 0.25
CA LEU A 237 -6.25 12.19 0.30
C LEU A 237 -7.54 13.02 0.31
N GLY A 238 -8.38 12.88 -0.74
CA GLY A 238 -9.67 13.57 -0.84
C GLY A 238 -10.81 12.56 -0.85
N ILE A 239 -11.79 12.78 0.00
CA ILE A 239 -12.98 11.93 0.17
C ILE A 239 -14.24 12.78 0.22
N THR A 240 -15.38 12.19 -0.11
CA THR A 240 -16.69 12.70 0.31
C THR A 240 -16.99 12.12 1.69
N HIS A 241 -17.16 12.99 2.68
CA HIS A 241 -17.36 12.57 4.08
C HIS A 241 -18.63 11.73 4.23
N PRO A 242 -18.56 10.56 4.90
CA PRO A 242 -19.66 9.59 4.92
C PRO A 242 -20.94 10.07 5.60
N ALA A 243 -20.84 10.95 6.60
CA ALA A 243 -22.01 11.47 7.30
C ALA A 243 -22.52 12.79 6.71
N THR A 244 -21.63 13.72 6.35
CA THR A 244 -22.02 15.06 5.90
C THR A 244 -22.24 15.17 4.41
N GLY A 245 -21.62 14.28 3.59
CA GLY A 245 -21.63 14.38 2.14
C GLY A 245 -20.72 15.48 1.58
N GLU A 246 -19.99 16.20 2.41
CA GLU A 246 -19.06 17.25 1.99
C GLU A 246 -17.74 16.66 1.50
N TYR A 247 -17.18 17.22 0.43
CA TYR A 247 -15.85 16.85 -0.03
C TYR A 247 -14.77 17.50 0.82
N MET A 248 -13.82 16.67 1.31
CA MET A 248 -12.71 17.09 2.15
C MET A 248 -11.39 16.59 1.58
N GLU A 249 -10.35 17.43 1.60
CA GLU A 249 -8.97 17.03 1.28
C GLU A 249 -8.06 17.14 2.50
N PHE A 250 -7.24 16.13 2.70
CA PHE A 250 -6.25 16.04 3.77
C PHE A 250 -4.86 16.03 3.17
N ASP A 251 -4.05 17.00 3.57
CA ASP A 251 -2.67 17.18 3.10
C ASP A 251 -1.67 16.72 4.17
N ALA A 252 -0.97 15.60 3.90
CA ALA A 252 0.09 15.12 4.77
C ALA A 252 1.39 15.91 4.50
N PRO A 253 2.05 16.49 5.53
CA PRO A 253 3.32 17.17 5.34
C PRO A 253 4.41 16.20 4.86
N LEU A 254 5.26 16.66 3.93
CA LEU A 254 6.40 15.86 3.49
C LEU A 254 7.32 15.55 4.68
N PRO A 255 7.73 14.29 4.88
CA PRO A 255 8.61 13.94 5.97
C PRO A 255 10.01 14.54 5.80
N GLU A 256 10.71 14.74 6.91
CA GLU A 256 12.01 15.42 6.96
C GLU A 256 13.04 14.82 5.99
N TYR A 257 13.10 13.48 5.89
CA TYR A 257 14.04 12.82 4.98
C TYR A 257 13.76 13.19 3.51
N PHE A 258 12.49 13.34 3.14
CA PHE A 258 12.08 13.70 1.77
C PHE A 258 12.50 15.15 1.47
N MET A 259 12.22 16.07 2.40
CA MET A 259 12.62 17.49 2.27
C MET A 259 14.14 17.66 2.20
N LYS A 260 14.91 16.97 3.05
CA LYS A 260 16.38 16.96 3.02
C LYS A 260 16.91 16.46 1.68
N LEU A 261 16.30 15.38 1.14
CA LEU A 261 16.68 14.82 -0.15
C LEU A 261 16.41 15.81 -1.29
N LEU A 262 15.24 16.44 -1.33
CA LEU A 262 14.92 17.50 -2.30
C LEU A 262 15.93 18.65 -2.24
N SER A 263 16.26 19.13 -1.04
CA SER A 263 17.24 20.18 -0.85
C SER A 263 18.61 19.77 -1.40
N THR A 264 19.06 18.55 -1.10
CA THR A 264 20.35 18.02 -1.60
C THR A 264 20.38 17.91 -3.12
N LEU A 265 19.28 17.46 -3.73
CA LEU A 265 19.18 17.31 -5.20
C LEU A 265 19.16 18.69 -5.90
N ARG A 266 18.53 19.69 -5.31
CA ARG A 266 18.51 21.08 -5.82
C ARG A 266 19.88 21.73 -5.84
N GLN A 267 20.74 21.41 -4.85
CA GLN A 267 22.12 21.93 -4.78
C GLN A 267 23.07 21.26 -5.78
N LYS A 268 22.74 20.09 -6.29
CA LYS A 268 23.55 19.32 -7.27
C LYS A 268 23.11 19.53 -8.72
N LYS A 269 22.15 20.42 -8.95
CA LYS A 269 21.55 20.73 -10.26
C LYS A 269 22.43 21.62 -11.17
#